data_43cc3a55ed55f6d533b1411cc5ac3d80
#
_entry.id   43cc3a55ed55f6d533b1411cc5ac3d80
#
_cell.length_a   1.000
_cell.length_b   1.000
_cell.length_c   1.000
_cell.angle_alpha   90.00
_cell.angle_beta   90.00
_cell.angle_gamma   90.00
#
_symmetry.space_group_name_H-M   'P 1'
#
loop_
_entity.id
_entity.type
_entity.pdbx_description
1 polymer ?
#
loop_
_entity_poly.entity_id
_entity_poly.type
_entity_poly.pdbx_seq_one_letter_code
_entity_poly.pdbx_strand_id
1 'polypeptide(L)'
;MKKLVLLTIAVSVIAVSQSISASNLRWLENTPSSKFTDEDWKLAKASASRALNHMANDETLIWENPETKNHGRLTPLLTFENNGKTCRTLKIENFSANGLSGRSNYDFCKNDEGLWKVLSKGK
;
A
#
# COMPACT_ATOMS: atom_id res chain seq x y z
N MET A 1 48.40 21.38 -37.55
CA MET A 1 47.10 21.84 -36.99
C MET A 1 46.38 20.65 -36.37
N LYS A 2 46.30 20.62 -35.08
CA LYS A 2 45.53 19.57 -34.39
C LYS A 2 44.09 19.99 -34.33
N LYS A 3 43.18 19.25 -35.00
CA LYS A 3 41.76 19.43 -34.84
C LYS A 3 41.35 18.85 -33.49
N LEU A 4 40.92 19.70 -32.60
CA LEU A 4 40.34 19.29 -31.32
C LEU A 4 38.90 18.80 -31.63
N VAL A 5 38.70 17.49 -31.56
CA VAL A 5 37.36 16.92 -31.61
C VAL A 5 36.82 16.97 -30.20
N LEU A 6 35.95 17.93 -29.98
CA LEU A 6 35.17 17.99 -28.75
C LEU A 6 34.11 16.88 -28.85
N LEU A 7 34.38 15.79 -28.14
CA LEU A 7 33.37 14.73 -27.95
C LEU A 7 32.43 15.23 -26.87
N THR A 8 31.28 15.77 -27.26
CA THR A 8 30.20 16.06 -26.35
C THR A 8 29.54 14.73 -25.95
N ILE A 9 29.89 14.26 -24.78
CA ILE A 9 29.17 13.12 -24.17
C ILE A 9 27.82 13.68 -23.69
N ALA A 10 26.78 13.41 -24.46
CA ALA A 10 25.43 13.63 -24.00
C ALA A 10 25.13 12.60 -22.92
N VAL A 11 25.19 13.02 -21.67
CA VAL A 11 24.71 12.21 -20.55
C VAL A 11 23.19 12.24 -20.61
N SER A 12 22.62 11.21 -21.23
CA SER A 12 21.19 10.99 -21.16
C SER A 12 20.84 10.59 -19.73
N VAL A 13 20.37 11.54 -18.94
CA VAL A 13 19.76 11.24 -17.65
C VAL A 13 18.45 10.54 -17.95
N ILE A 14 18.47 9.21 -17.91
CA ILE A 14 17.26 8.42 -17.94
C ILE A 14 16.62 8.64 -16.58
N ALA A 15 15.68 9.57 -16.51
CA ALA A 15 14.78 9.66 -15.37
C ALA A 15 13.95 8.38 -15.35
N VAL A 16 14.38 7.40 -14.56
CA VAL A 16 13.55 6.26 -14.24
C VAL A 16 12.45 6.80 -13.32
N SER A 17 11.34 7.24 -13.91
CA SER A 17 10.14 7.48 -13.16
C SER A 17 9.69 6.12 -12.62
N GLN A 18 9.95 5.87 -11.35
CA GLN A 18 9.33 4.77 -10.65
C GLN A 18 7.84 5.10 -10.56
N SER A 19 7.09 4.69 -11.56
CA SER A 19 5.67 4.65 -11.44
C SER A 19 5.35 3.61 -10.36
N ILE A 20 5.12 4.11 -9.13
CA ILE A 20 4.39 3.33 -8.13
C ILE A 20 3.08 3.02 -8.83
N SER A 21 2.92 1.77 -9.28
CA SER A 21 1.77 1.44 -10.08
C SER A 21 0.52 1.61 -9.21
N ALA A 22 -0.30 2.60 -9.55
CA ALA A 22 -1.58 2.87 -8.93
C ALA A 22 -2.48 1.62 -8.88
N SER A 23 -2.21 0.63 -9.75
CA SER A 23 -2.93 -0.64 -9.80
C SER A 23 -2.84 -1.47 -8.52
N ASN A 24 -1.79 -1.32 -7.71
CA ASN A 24 -1.62 -2.07 -6.45
C ASN A 24 -2.50 -1.53 -5.31
N LEU A 25 -3.19 -0.43 -5.52
CA LEU A 25 -3.95 0.28 -4.49
C LEU A 25 -5.39 0.57 -4.90
N ARG A 26 -5.82 0.11 -6.06
CA ARG A 26 -7.21 0.25 -6.52
C ARG A 26 -8.22 -0.34 -5.55
N TRP A 27 -7.82 -1.34 -4.80
CA TRP A 27 -8.68 -1.92 -3.77
C TRP A 27 -9.01 -0.92 -2.65
N LEU A 28 -8.18 0.12 -2.45
CA LEU A 28 -8.44 1.21 -1.51
C LEU A 28 -9.34 2.31 -2.10
N GLU A 29 -9.37 2.48 -3.43
CA GLU A 29 -10.07 3.57 -4.10
C GLU A 29 -11.60 3.45 -4.06
N ASN A 30 -12.13 2.23 -3.93
CA ASN A 30 -13.57 1.95 -3.93
C ASN A 30 -14.18 1.90 -2.52
N THR A 31 -13.51 2.43 -1.52
CA THR A 31 -13.98 2.47 -0.13
C THR A 31 -14.52 3.86 0.21
N PRO A 32 -15.25 4.04 1.33
CA PRO A 32 -15.63 5.35 1.83
C PRO A 32 -14.48 6.33 2.04
N SER A 33 -13.26 5.86 1.93
CA SER A 33 -12.03 6.64 2.01
C SER A 33 -11.73 7.48 0.77
N SER A 34 -12.67 7.65 -0.16
CA SER A 34 -12.53 8.56 -1.30
C SER A 34 -12.20 10.02 -0.90
N LYS A 35 -12.40 10.37 0.37
CA LYS A 35 -12.05 11.68 0.94
C LYS A 35 -10.65 11.73 1.52
N PHE A 36 -9.89 10.65 1.48
CA PHE A 36 -8.53 10.62 1.98
C PHE A 36 -7.61 11.48 1.11
N THR A 37 -6.73 12.23 1.76
CA THR A 37 -5.66 12.96 1.10
C THR A 37 -4.52 12.03 0.71
N ASP A 38 -3.56 12.52 -0.07
CA ASP A 38 -2.35 11.75 -0.41
C ASP A 38 -1.57 11.34 0.84
N GLU A 39 -1.51 12.19 1.87
CA GLU A 39 -0.86 11.87 3.13
C GLU A 39 -1.63 10.80 3.91
N ASP A 40 -2.95 10.85 3.93
CA ASP A 40 -3.78 9.80 4.53
C ASP A 40 -3.50 8.45 3.87
N TRP A 41 -3.44 8.41 2.55
CA TRP A 41 -3.12 7.20 1.80
C TRP A 41 -1.73 6.66 2.11
N LYS A 42 -0.77 7.55 2.25
CA LYS A 42 0.60 7.19 2.61
C LYS A 42 0.66 6.53 4.00
N LEU A 43 -0.05 7.09 4.97
CA LEU A 43 -0.17 6.51 6.30
C LEU A 43 -0.89 5.16 6.28
N ALA A 44 -1.98 5.07 5.54
CA ALA A 44 -2.75 3.82 5.40
C ALA A 44 -1.92 2.70 4.78
N LYS A 45 -1.16 2.99 3.73
CA LYS A 45 -0.28 2.01 3.06
C LYS A 45 0.85 1.54 3.95
N ALA A 46 1.53 2.47 4.61
CA ALA A 46 2.61 2.13 5.53
C ALA A 46 2.11 1.24 6.67
N SER A 47 0.91 1.54 7.18
CA SER A 47 0.26 0.75 8.22
C SER A 47 -0.15 -0.64 7.73
N ALA A 48 -0.67 -0.75 6.51
CA ALA A 48 -1.02 -2.04 5.92
C ALA A 48 0.21 -2.93 5.73
N SER A 49 1.29 -2.38 5.23
CA SER A 49 2.56 -3.10 5.09
C SER A 49 3.10 -3.57 6.44
N ARG A 50 3.05 -2.73 7.45
CA ARG A 50 3.48 -3.08 8.80
C ARG A 50 2.60 -4.16 9.41
N ALA A 51 1.30 -4.06 9.25
CA ALA A 51 0.36 -5.07 9.76
C ALA A 51 0.61 -6.43 9.12
N LEU A 52 0.78 -6.48 7.81
CA LEU A 52 1.02 -7.72 7.09
C LEU A 52 2.39 -8.35 7.42
N ASN A 53 3.42 -7.53 7.62
CA ASN A 53 4.78 -8.02 7.86
C ASN A 53 5.09 -8.33 9.34
N HIS A 54 4.50 -7.60 10.28
CA HIS A 54 4.99 -7.59 11.66
C HIS A 54 3.93 -7.81 12.73
N MET A 55 2.65 -7.74 12.40
CA MET A 55 1.59 -7.90 13.39
C MET A 55 1.14 -9.36 13.49
N ALA A 56 0.86 -9.82 14.70
CA ALA A 56 0.23 -11.11 14.91
C ALA A 56 -1.25 -11.07 14.50
N ASN A 57 -1.83 -12.22 14.24
CA ASN A 57 -3.27 -12.31 13.98
C ASN A 57 -4.04 -11.76 15.19
N ASP A 58 -5.11 -11.04 14.91
CA ASP A 58 -5.98 -10.38 15.89
C ASP A 58 -5.37 -9.16 16.61
N GLU A 59 -4.13 -8.79 16.31
CA GLU A 59 -3.57 -7.51 16.75
C GLU A 59 -4.02 -6.40 15.81
N THR A 60 -4.42 -5.27 16.38
CA THR A 60 -4.90 -4.11 15.62
C THR A 60 -3.86 -3.00 15.61
N LEU A 61 -3.53 -2.52 14.42
CA LEU A 61 -2.72 -1.33 14.20
C LEU A 61 -3.63 -0.17 13.82
N ILE A 62 -3.45 0.97 14.48
CA ILE A 62 -4.22 2.18 14.22
C ILE A 62 -3.30 3.23 13.60
N TRP A 63 -3.76 3.89 12.55
CA TRP A 63 -3.13 5.09 12.02
C TRP A 63 -4.12 6.26 12.11
N GLU A 64 -3.60 7.45 12.28
CA GLU A 64 -4.37 8.69 12.28
C GLU A 64 -3.53 9.80 11.66
N ASN A 65 -4.17 10.61 10.82
CA ASN A 65 -3.59 11.85 10.36
C ASN A 65 -4.12 13.01 11.22
N PRO A 66 -3.27 13.63 12.04
CA PRO A 66 -3.73 14.69 12.94
C PRO A 66 -4.24 15.95 12.22
N GLU A 67 -3.85 16.15 10.97
CA GLU A 67 -4.29 17.30 10.17
C GLU A 67 -5.72 17.12 9.64
N THR A 68 -6.01 15.94 9.11
CA THR A 68 -7.32 15.65 8.50
C THR A 68 -8.30 15.01 9.46
N LYS A 69 -7.81 14.39 10.55
CA LYS A 69 -8.56 13.53 11.46
C LYS A 69 -9.07 12.24 10.83
N ASN A 70 -8.71 11.99 9.58
CA ASN A 70 -8.96 10.69 8.97
C ASN A 70 -8.08 9.64 9.66
N HIS A 71 -8.59 8.44 9.80
CA HIS A 71 -7.89 7.35 10.50
C HIS A 71 -8.34 5.98 10.00
N GLY A 72 -7.62 4.96 10.42
CA GLY A 72 -7.96 3.60 10.07
C GLY A 72 -7.47 2.58 11.09
N ARG A 73 -8.02 1.39 11.01
CA ARG A 73 -7.60 0.23 11.79
C ARG A 73 -7.33 -0.95 10.88
N LEU A 74 -6.27 -1.66 11.14
CA LEU A 74 -5.81 -2.79 10.36
C LEU A 74 -5.57 -3.96 11.31
N THR A 75 -6.25 -5.07 11.04
CA THR A 75 -6.17 -6.26 11.88
C THR A 75 -5.96 -7.49 11.01
N PRO A 76 -4.77 -8.11 11.04
CA PRO A 76 -4.59 -9.42 10.42
C PRO A 76 -5.51 -10.44 11.13
N LEU A 77 -6.25 -11.20 10.37
CA LEU A 77 -7.20 -12.18 10.91
C LEU A 77 -6.70 -13.61 10.80
N LEU A 78 -5.99 -13.92 9.71
CA LEU A 78 -5.61 -15.26 9.35
C LEU A 78 -4.31 -15.22 8.55
N THR A 79 -3.44 -16.21 8.80
CA THR A 79 -2.27 -16.46 7.98
C THR A 79 -2.39 -17.85 7.38
N PHE A 80 -2.21 -17.96 6.08
CA PHE A 80 -2.39 -19.21 5.34
C PHE A 80 -1.43 -19.30 4.15
N GLU A 81 -1.36 -20.45 3.54
CA GLU A 81 -0.60 -20.67 2.32
C GLU A 81 -1.52 -20.88 1.13
N ASN A 82 -1.14 -20.35 -0.01
CA ASN A 82 -1.82 -20.55 -1.28
C ASN A 82 -0.77 -20.63 -2.40
N ASN A 83 -0.74 -21.75 -3.10
CA ASN A 83 0.23 -22.02 -4.17
C ASN A 83 1.69 -21.77 -3.75
N GLY A 84 2.06 -22.20 -2.53
CA GLY A 84 3.41 -22.05 -2.00
C GLY A 84 3.75 -20.64 -1.53
N LYS A 85 2.79 -19.72 -1.54
CA LYS A 85 2.98 -18.34 -1.08
C LYS A 85 2.34 -18.13 0.29
N THR A 86 2.99 -17.34 1.13
CA THR A 86 2.41 -16.90 2.39
C THR A 86 1.35 -15.85 2.13
N CYS A 87 0.15 -16.08 2.64
CA CYS A 87 -1.00 -15.19 2.49
C CYS A 87 -1.56 -14.81 3.86
N ARG A 88 -2.18 -13.64 3.92
CA ARG A 88 -2.85 -13.16 5.11
C ARG A 88 -4.17 -12.47 4.75
N THR A 89 -5.18 -12.74 5.56
CA THR A 89 -6.43 -11.97 5.52
C THR A 89 -6.26 -10.75 6.41
N LEU A 90 -6.49 -9.57 5.85
CA LEU A 90 -6.39 -8.30 6.57
C LEU A 90 -7.77 -7.64 6.62
N LYS A 91 -8.24 -7.37 7.83
CA LYS A 91 -9.42 -6.51 8.04
C LYS A 91 -8.97 -5.06 8.00
N ILE A 92 -9.58 -4.28 7.12
CA ILE A 92 -9.31 -2.86 6.94
C ILE A 92 -10.56 -2.08 7.31
N GLU A 93 -10.42 -1.17 8.26
CA GLU A 93 -11.47 -0.25 8.68
C GLU A 93 -10.97 1.17 8.44
N ASN A 94 -11.71 1.93 7.64
CA ASN A 94 -11.39 3.32 7.31
C ASN A 94 -12.45 4.24 7.86
N PHE A 95 -12.03 5.36 8.42
CA PHE A 95 -12.89 6.37 9.02
C PHE A 95 -12.49 7.75 8.53
N SER A 96 -13.44 8.49 7.99
CA SER A 96 -13.21 9.89 7.64
C SER A 96 -13.66 10.82 8.78
N ALA A 97 -13.08 12.01 8.82
CA ALA A 97 -13.38 13.01 9.85
C ALA A 97 -14.86 13.43 9.86
N ASN A 98 -15.56 13.30 8.72
CA ASN A 98 -16.97 13.64 8.60
C ASN A 98 -17.92 12.50 9.01
N GLY A 99 -17.41 11.43 9.62
CA GLY A 99 -18.21 10.34 10.16
C GLY A 99 -18.49 9.19 9.20
N LEU A 100 -17.94 9.20 8.00
CA LEU A 100 -18.05 8.06 7.09
C LEU A 100 -17.12 6.94 7.55
N SER A 101 -17.61 5.71 7.50
CA SER A 101 -16.80 4.52 7.83
C SER A 101 -17.03 3.41 6.81
N GLY A 102 -16.01 2.59 6.64
CA GLY A 102 -16.07 1.40 5.80
C GLY A 102 -15.19 0.30 6.34
N ARG A 103 -15.59 -0.94 6.15
CA ARG A 103 -14.85 -2.12 6.59
C ARG A 103 -14.87 -3.16 5.48
N SER A 104 -13.70 -3.75 5.24
CA SER A 104 -13.55 -4.83 4.28
C SER A 104 -12.45 -5.79 4.72
N ASN A 105 -12.58 -7.05 4.34
CA ASN A 105 -11.52 -8.05 4.51
C ASN A 105 -10.93 -8.34 3.13
N TYR A 106 -9.60 -8.38 3.05
CA TYR A 106 -8.87 -8.70 1.83
C TYR A 106 -7.85 -9.79 2.13
N ASP A 107 -7.69 -10.70 1.18
CA ASP A 107 -6.60 -11.66 1.21
C ASP A 107 -5.42 -11.13 0.39
N PHE A 108 -4.27 -11.09 1.02
CA PHE A 108 -3.01 -10.68 0.41
C PHE A 108 -2.05 -11.86 0.40
N CYS A 109 -1.35 -12.05 -0.70
CA CYS A 109 -0.27 -13.02 -0.79
C CYS A 109 1.05 -12.33 -1.10
N LYS A 110 2.11 -12.80 -0.45
CA LYS A 110 3.46 -12.28 -0.63
C LYS A 110 4.07 -12.91 -1.88
N ASN A 111 4.51 -12.08 -2.82
CA ASN A 111 5.18 -12.57 -4.02
C ASN A 111 6.67 -12.85 -3.77
N ASP A 112 7.38 -13.34 -4.79
CA ASP A 112 8.79 -13.71 -4.69
C ASP A 112 9.71 -12.49 -4.42
N GLU A 113 9.25 -11.28 -4.71
CA GLU A 113 9.95 -10.04 -4.39
C GLU A 113 9.69 -9.55 -2.97
N GLY A 114 8.87 -10.25 -2.21
CA GLY A 114 8.50 -9.87 -0.86
C GLY A 114 7.40 -8.82 -0.77
N LEU A 115 6.68 -8.56 -1.87
CA LEU A 115 5.59 -7.60 -1.92
C LEU A 115 4.24 -8.29 -1.73
N TRP A 116 3.37 -7.65 -0.98
CA TRP A 116 2.01 -8.13 -0.76
C TRP A 116 1.09 -7.68 -1.90
N LYS A 117 0.38 -8.64 -2.47
CA LYS A 117 -0.59 -8.42 -3.55
C LYS A 117 -1.95 -8.94 -3.14
N VAL A 118 -3.00 -8.24 -3.55
CA VAL A 118 -4.36 -8.70 -3.30
C VAL A 118 -4.63 -9.99 -4.08
N LEU A 119 -5.06 -11.02 -3.37
CA LEU A 119 -5.50 -12.28 -3.98
C LEU A 119 -7.00 -12.20 -4.31
N SER A 120 -7.80 -11.86 -3.29
CA SER A 120 -9.25 -11.75 -3.43
C SER A 120 -9.81 -10.93 -2.27
N LYS A 121 -11.08 -10.50 -2.41
CA LYS A 121 -11.82 -9.94 -1.29
C LYS A 121 -12.20 -11.08 -0.35
N GLY A 122 -11.79 -11.00 0.92
CA GLY A 122 -12.13 -11.97 1.96
C GLY A 122 -13.63 -12.00 2.27
N LYS A 123 -14.10 -13.12 2.79
CA LYS A 123 -15.49 -13.32 3.19
C LYS A 123 -15.81 -12.63 4.52
#